data_1f04757c94df665a4c875f03518da944
#
_entry.id   1f04757c94df665a4c875f03518da944
#
_cell.length_a   1.000
_cell.length_b   1.000
_cell.length_c   1.000
_cell.angle_alpha   90.00
_cell.angle_beta   90.00
_cell.angle_gamma   90.00
#
_symmetry.space_group_name_H-M   'P 1'
#
loop_
_entity.id
_entity.type
_entity.pdbx_description
1 polymer ?
#
loop_
_entity_poly.entity_id
_entity_poly.type
_entity_poly.pdbx_seq_one_letter_code
_entity_poly.pdbx_strand_id
1 'polypeptide(L)'
;MKLNNFLLEIDGKTIRNIKFEDNLNIIINDKSLSMPGNSVGKSTLGRVLDYLFDGSIKDIYVDRDNDSTNKEIENLFNEHKVYASLTYSGLDGLPSTIKRQLSIEKNSKNYYVNGVPKSSKEYISHIMKTLFNVFSNKPTIRKVAPKFFRTNQYRMLHNTKLLDEYSKSSKSDFSIVMLYLFGFEKTSLLTEKHELNLKIKKYEKQTQVLGSIIKDDKIKGAITEIKRKIAILEKEVLSTDKGVDKLVLVSEINEIDDKENKHIDSLINLDVKIKNVQRTNKILNNDDRTYLVSELQRIYEYASVSIDSVIRDYDDSLEFHKQLIETKKEFLSSGLPALEKIKRETELQVQQLRSNKSSLYAQISSKQNINELSATVKEIGTLTKELINNTAIIDKQEATDLNIGKTTDLLIELLVKLASQLKCVNDFESKFIENFKIYTNEFYGVEYDFSLNLDDEKGECDPSVDETESNNEGGLKRLEIISFDLAYIKTISDMEANRPSFVVHDSIDDIDNELIVKMFE
;
A
#
# COMPACT_ATOMS: atom_id res chain seq x y z
N MET A 1 -5.76 -12.61 25.07
CA MET A 1 -4.67 -11.60 25.04
C MET A 1 -5.14 -10.37 25.79
N LYS A 2 -4.49 -10.01 26.90
CA LYS A 2 -4.96 -8.96 27.81
C LYS A 2 -3.82 -8.05 28.25
N LEU A 3 -4.18 -6.83 28.66
CA LEU A 3 -3.26 -5.90 29.31
C LEU A 3 -3.08 -6.31 30.78
N ASN A 4 -1.84 -6.25 31.29
CA ASN A 4 -1.55 -6.66 32.67
C ASN A 4 -1.12 -5.49 33.52
N ASN A 5 -0.16 -4.66 33.05
CA ASN A 5 0.38 -3.58 33.87
C ASN A 5 0.87 -2.43 33.02
N PHE A 6 0.53 -1.22 33.38
CA PHE A 6 1.04 0.02 32.79
C PHE A 6 1.93 0.76 33.76
N LEU A 7 3.09 1.22 33.29
CA LEU A 7 4.06 1.96 34.10
C LEU A 7 4.46 3.25 33.35
N LEU A 8 4.43 4.37 34.08
CA LEU A 8 4.96 5.66 33.63
C LEU A 8 6.12 6.09 34.50
N GLU A 9 7.25 6.39 33.90
CA GLU A 9 8.48 6.76 34.57
C GLU A 9 8.97 8.13 34.07
N ILE A 10 9.45 8.97 34.98
CA ILE A 10 10.14 10.23 34.68
C ILE A 10 11.50 10.17 35.35
N ASP A 11 12.59 10.32 34.57
CA ASP A 11 13.97 10.27 35.03
C ASP A 11 14.28 9.04 35.93
N GLY A 12 13.71 7.90 35.55
CA GLY A 12 13.87 6.64 36.25
C GLY A 12 13.03 6.48 37.53
N LYS A 13 12.19 7.47 37.87
CA LYS A 13 11.25 7.37 39.01
C LYS A 13 9.87 6.98 38.48
N THR A 14 9.25 6.00 39.12
CA THR A 14 7.87 5.60 38.81
C THR A 14 6.89 6.66 39.28
N ILE A 15 6.12 7.19 38.33
CA ILE A 15 5.08 8.20 38.62
C ILE A 15 3.70 7.56 38.66
N ARG A 16 3.44 6.57 37.79
CA ARG A 16 2.19 5.80 37.80
C ARG A 16 2.51 4.32 37.58
N ASN A 17 1.78 3.49 38.29
CA ASN A 17 1.81 2.04 38.14
C ASN A 17 0.36 1.55 38.25
N ILE A 18 -0.20 1.10 37.13
CA ILE A 18 -1.59 0.69 37.01
C ILE A 18 -1.62 -0.78 36.63
N LYS A 19 -2.15 -1.61 37.54
CA LYS A 19 -2.44 -3.00 37.23
C LYS A 19 -3.82 -3.11 36.64
N PHE A 20 -3.93 -3.87 35.57
CA PHE A 20 -5.21 -4.22 34.94
C PHE A 20 -5.64 -5.59 35.46
N GLU A 21 -6.86 -5.66 35.96
CA GLU A 21 -7.50 -6.91 36.36
C GLU A 21 -8.25 -7.53 35.18
N ASP A 22 -8.70 -8.77 35.36
CA ASP A 22 -9.60 -9.40 34.40
C ASP A 22 -10.95 -8.67 34.41
N ASN A 23 -11.62 -8.67 33.26
CA ASN A 23 -12.89 -7.99 33.04
C ASN A 23 -12.78 -6.45 33.01
N LEU A 24 -13.73 -5.75 33.64
CA LEU A 24 -13.86 -4.31 33.59
C LEU A 24 -12.87 -3.59 34.52
N ASN A 25 -12.14 -2.63 33.96
CA ASN A 25 -11.25 -1.74 34.72
C ASN A 25 -11.74 -0.31 34.63
N ILE A 26 -12.05 0.32 35.76
CA ILE A 26 -12.56 1.68 35.81
C ILE A 26 -11.50 2.59 36.41
N ILE A 27 -11.19 3.68 35.72
CA ILE A 27 -10.25 4.68 36.19
C ILE A 27 -11.03 5.92 36.58
N ILE A 28 -11.16 6.13 37.88
CA ILE A 28 -11.91 7.25 38.46
C ILE A 28 -10.95 8.23 39.17
N ASN A 29 -11.44 9.47 39.34
CA ASN A 29 -10.74 10.44 40.17
C ASN A 29 -10.96 10.15 41.65
N ASP A 30 -9.90 10.23 42.43
CA ASP A 30 -10.01 10.21 43.91
C ASP A 30 -10.54 11.57 44.40
N LYS A 31 -11.75 11.57 44.94
CA LYS A 31 -12.42 12.78 45.46
C LYS A 31 -11.69 13.43 46.65
N SER A 32 -10.70 12.74 47.26
CA SER A 32 -9.88 13.28 48.34
C SER A 32 -8.86 14.33 47.86
N LEU A 33 -8.57 14.39 46.55
CA LEU A 33 -7.72 15.39 45.96
C LEU A 33 -8.57 16.58 45.48
N SER A 34 -8.29 17.76 45.99
CA SER A 34 -9.05 19.02 45.75
C SER A 34 -8.98 19.59 44.33
N MET A 35 -8.59 18.80 43.31
CA MET A 35 -8.52 19.22 41.94
C MET A 35 -9.77 18.83 41.14
N PRO A 36 -10.23 19.67 40.18
CA PRO A 36 -11.33 19.33 39.30
C PRO A 36 -11.02 18.03 38.54
N GLY A 37 -12.00 17.13 38.43
CA GLY A 37 -11.85 15.78 37.88
C GLY A 37 -11.27 15.70 36.45
N ASN A 38 -11.38 16.77 35.67
CA ASN A 38 -10.88 16.85 34.29
C ASN A 38 -9.35 17.06 34.18
N SER A 39 -8.66 17.38 35.26
CA SER A 39 -7.22 17.69 35.28
C SER A 39 -6.32 16.54 35.71
N VAL A 40 -6.85 15.34 35.98
CA VAL A 40 -6.09 14.24 36.64
C VAL A 40 -5.41 13.28 35.64
N GLY A 41 -5.51 13.54 34.35
CA GLY A 41 -4.81 12.76 33.31
C GLY A 41 -5.47 11.43 32.94
N LYS A 42 -6.79 11.25 33.17
CA LYS A 42 -7.53 10.04 32.76
C LYS A 42 -7.44 9.82 31.25
N SER A 43 -7.82 10.82 30.46
CA SER A 43 -7.73 10.80 28.98
C SER A 43 -6.29 10.67 28.48
N THR A 44 -5.34 11.23 29.22
CA THR A 44 -3.91 11.12 28.90
C THR A 44 -3.44 9.68 28.94
N LEU A 45 -3.94 8.85 29.88
CA LEU A 45 -3.58 7.43 29.94
C LEU A 45 -3.97 6.69 28.66
N GLY A 46 -5.21 6.86 28.18
CA GLY A 46 -5.67 6.25 26.95
C GLY A 46 -4.81 6.66 25.73
N ARG A 47 -4.45 7.95 25.65
CA ARG A 47 -3.58 8.49 24.60
C ARG A 47 -2.15 7.98 24.68
N VAL A 48 -1.60 7.79 25.89
CA VAL A 48 -0.27 7.20 26.10
C VAL A 48 -0.28 5.71 25.76
N LEU A 49 -1.35 4.99 26.09
CA LEU A 49 -1.53 3.61 25.64
C LEU A 49 -1.57 3.54 24.11
N ASP A 50 -2.37 4.36 23.42
CA ASP A 50 -2.38 4.42 21.93
C ASP A 50 -0.99 4.76 21.38
N TYR A 51 -0.23 5.66 22.05
CA TYR A 51 1.14 5.99 21.67
C TYR A 51 2.09 4.78 21.72
N LEU A 52 1.95 3.90 22.69
CA LEU A 52 2.72 2.65 22.75
C LEU A 52 2.44 1.75 21.53
N PHE A 53 1.26 1.86 20.92
CA PHE A 53 0.87 1.19 19.69
C PHE A 53 1.09 2.06 18.43
N ASP A 54 2.18 2.81 18.43
CA ASP A 54 2.61 3.68 17.33
C ASP A 54 1.69 4.88 17.05
N GLY A 55 0.93 5.31 18.05
CA GLY A 55 0.17 6.56 18.02
C GLY A 55 1.06 7.80 17.97
N SER A 56 0.45 8.95 17.67
CA SER A 56 1.15 10.22 17.63
C SER A 56 1.43 10.76 19.04
N ILE A 57 2.65 11.25 19.26
CA ILE A 57 2.98 11.95 20.50
C ILE A 57 2.17 13.25 20.64
N LYS A 58 1.82 13.88 19.53
CA LYS A 58 1.01 15.11 19.53
C LYS A 58 -0.34 14.92 20.19
N ASP A 59 -0.96 13.74 20.06
CA ASP A 59 -2.26 13.43 20.66
C ASP A 59 -2.24 13.47 22.20
N ILE A 60 -1.06 13.47 22.81
CA ILE A 60 -0.90 13.52 24.28
C ILE A 60 -0.91 14.97 24.78
N TYR A 61 -0.30 15.91 24.04
CA TYR A 61 -0.10 17.28 24.52
C TYR A 61 -0.77 18.37 23.65
N VAL A 62 -1.35 18.00 22.50
CA VAL A 62 -2.12 18.91 21.64
C VAL A 62 -3.60 18.55 21.73
N ASP A 63 -4.43 19.50 22.06
CA ASP A 63 -5.88 19.40 21.93
C ASP A 63 -6.26 19.70 20.47
N ARG A 64 -6.73 18.66 19.77
CA ARG A 64 -7.09 18.77 18.34
C ARG A 64 -8.35 19.58 18.09
N ASP A 65 -9.23 19.67 19.07
CA ASP A 65 -10.52 20.37 18.91
C ASP A 65 -10.33 21.90 18.97
N ASN A 66 -9.32 22.35 19.73
CA ASN A 66 -9.01 23.78 19.93
C ASN A 66 -7.62 24.16 19.40
N ASP A 67 -6.88 23.27 18.75
CA ASP A 67 -5.49 23.47 18.31
C ASP A 67 -4.58 24.06 19.41
N SER A 68 -4.90 23.78 20.67
CA SER A 68 -4.20 24.30 21.83
C SER A 68 -3.15 23.30 22.33
N THR A 69 -1.95 23.78 22.55
CA THR A 69 -0.83 22.98 23.07
C THR A 69 -0.74 23.10 24.58
N ASN A 70 -0.75 21.99 25.29
CA ASN A 70 -0.42 21.95 26.71
C ASN A 70 1.10 22.09 26.88
N LYS A 71 1.54 23.31 27.14
CA LYS A 71 2.95 23.66 27.28
C LYS A 71 3.64 22.97 28.47
N GLU A 72 2.92 22.63 29.52
CA GLU A 72 3.51 21.94 30.68
C GLU A 72 3.91 20.51 30.29
N ILE A 73 3.07 19.80 29.54
CA ILE A 73 3.38 18.46 29.05
C ILE A 73 4.46 18.52 27.97
N GLU A 74 4.41 19.54 27.08
CA GLU A 74 5.43 19.75 26.06
C GLU A 74 6.80 19.96 26.69
N ASN A 75 6.91 20.85 27.69
CA ASN A 75 8.14 21.10 28.43
C ASN A 75 8.62 19.85 29.17
N LEU A 76 7.72 19.09 29.79
CA LEU A 76 8.04 17.83 30.45
C LEU A 76 8.74 16.85 29.50
N PHE A 77 8.27 16.73 28.26
CA PHE A 77 8.87 15.84 27.24
C PHE A 77 10.20 16.35 26.69
N ASN A 78 10.45 17.65 26.75
CA ASN A 78 11.71 18.26 26.33
C ASN A 78 12.79 18.24 27.42
N GLU A 79 12.40 18.43 28.67
CA GLU A 79 13.34 18.61 29.79
C GLU A 79 13.65 17.29 30.51
N HIS A 80 12.74 16.31 30.45
CA HIS A 80 12.84 15.05 31.21
C HIS A 80 12.80 13.82 30.30
N LYS A 81 13.42 12.74 30.75
CA LYS A 81 13.33 11.43 30.10
C LYS A 81 12.08 10.71 30.59
N VAL A 82 10.99 10.83 29.83
CA VAL A 82 9.71 10.19 30.12
C VAL A 82 9.59 8.88 29.36
N TYR A 83 9.26 7.80 30.06
CA TYR A 83 9.02 6.48 29.49
C TYR A 83 7.66 5.95 29.88
N ALA A 84 6.94 5.40 28.92
CA ALA A 84 5.78 4.55 29.18
C ALA A 84 6.12 3.10 28.85
N SER A 85 5.67 2.18 29.68
CA SER A 85 5.77 0.75 29.44
C SER A 85 4.45 0.05 29.72
N LEU A 86 4.20 -1.01 28.94
CA LEU A 86 3.01 -1.85 29.06
C LEU A 86 3.44 -3.31 29.05
N THR A 87 3.01 -4.04 30.06
CA THR A 87 3.10 -5.49 30.10
C THR A 87 1.75 -6.08 29.72
N TYR A 88 1.74 -7.04 28.82
CA TYR A 88 0.55 -7.74 28.35
C TYR A 88 0.82 -9.24 28.22
N SER A 89 -0.23 -10.03 28.25
CA SER A 89 -0.17 -11.46 27.93
C SER A 89 -0.45 -11.68 26.46
N GLY A 90 0.55 -12.23 25.74
CA GLY A 90 0.47 -12.53 24.32
C GLY A 90 -0.35 -13.78 23.99
N LEU A 91 -0.20 -14.26 22.75
CA LEU A 91 -0.82 -15.49 22.24
C LEU A 91 -0.44 -16.74 23.03
N ASP A 92 0.82 -16.81 23.44
CA ASP A 92 1.40 -17.92 24.20
C ASP A 92 1.09 -17.87 25.69
N GLY A 93 0.30 -16.87 26.13
CA GLY A 93 0.02 -16.61 27.54
C GLY A 93 1.19 -16.04 28.31
N LEU A 94 2.37 -15.91 27.69
CA LEU A 94 3.55 -15.37 28.35
C LEU A 94 3.49 -13.84 28.43
N PRO A 95 3.98 -13.24 29.54
CA PRO A 95 4.04 -11.80 29.66
C PRO A 95 5.11 -11.21 28.74
N SER A 96 4.75 -10.19 28.00
CA SER A 96 5.67 -9.39 27.18
C SER A 96 5.56 -7.93 27.59
N THR A 97 6.70 -7.26 27.69
CA THR A 97 6.77 -5.84 28.08
C THR A 97 7.30 -5.01 26.92
N ILE A 98 6.52 -4.03 26.51
CA ILE A 98 6.94 -2.99 25.57
C ILE A 98 7.17 -1.69 26.33
N LYS A 99 8.23 -0.94 25.94
CA LYS A 99 8.55 0.36 26.54
C LYS A 99 8.96 1.33 25.45
N ARG A 100 8.43 2.55 25.51
CA ARG A 100 8.71 3.60 24.51
C ARG A 100 8.94 4.94 25.21
N GLN A 101 9.91 5.70 24.72
CA GLN A 101 10.17 7.04 25.21
C GLN A 101 9.11 8.02 24.64
N LEU A 102 8.56 8.86 25.52
CA LEU A 102 7.74 9.99 25.14
C LEU A 102 8.68 11.18 24.88
N SER A 103 8.99 11.42 23.60
CA SER A 103 9.86 12.51 23.19
C SER A 103 9.30 13.17 21.93
N ILE A 104 9.40 14.49 21.90
CA ILE A 104 8.99 15.31 20.74
C ILE A 104 10.05 15.24 19.65
N GLU A 105 11.33 15.11 20.02
CA GLU A 105 12.43 14.98 19.09
C GLU A 105 12.35 13.68 18.27
N LYS A 106 12.42 13.80 16.96
CA LYS A 106 12.27 12.65 16.04
C LYS A 106 13.36 11.58 16.22
N ASN A 107 14.57 11.98 16.58
CA ASN A 107 15.75 11.09 16.63
C ASN A 107 16.04 10.51 18.03
N SER A 108 15.30 10.93 19.07
CA SER A 108 15.52 10.50 20.46
C SER A 108 14.55 9.43 20.92
N LYS A 109 13.72 8.87 20.02
CA LYS A 109 12.71 7.85 20.37
C LYS A 109 13.37 6.50 20.58
N ASN A 110 13.46 6.08 21.85
CA ASN A 110 13.98 4.77 22.23
C ASN A 110 12.83 3.78 22.43
N TYR A 111 12.99 2.60 21.85
CA TYR A 111 12.04 1.48 21.90
C TYR A 111 12.69 0.30 22.59
N TYR A 112 11.94 -0.38 23.46
CA TYR A 112 12.41 -1.58 24.14
C TYR A 112 11.35 -2.66 24.12
N VAL A 113 11.79 -3.90 23.99
CA VAL A 113 10.98 -5.10 24.11
C VAL A 113 11.65 -6.01 25.13
N ASN A 114 10.95 -6.35 26.20
CA ASN A 114 11.46 -7.15 27.32
C ASN A 114 12.82 -6.64 27.84
N GLY A 115 12.94 -5.32 27.97
CA GLY A 115 14.16 -4.65 28.42
C GLY A 115 15.27 -4.50 27.39
N VAL A 116 15.13 -5.11 26.20
CA VAL A 116 16.14 -5.04 25.12
C VAL A 116 15.81 -3.89 24.17
N PRO A 117 16.77 -2.98 23.86
CA PRO A 117 16.56 -1.93 22.89
C PRO A 117 16.30 -2.50 21.50
N LYS A 118 15.36 -1.90 20.76
CA LYS A 118 14.90 -2.33 19.44
C LYS A 118 14.76 -1.14 18.50
N SER A 119 14.84 -1.41 17.21
CA SER A 119 14.39 -0.45 16.20
C SER A 119 12.87 -0.31 16.23
N SER A 120 12.34 0.82 15.74
CA SER A 120 10.88 1.02 15.61
C SER A 120 10.20 -0.13 14.84
N LYS A 121 10.83 -0.61 13.76
CA LYS A 121 10.31 -1.71 12.93
C LYS A 121 10.23 -3.04 13.70
N GLU A 122 11.25 -3.37 14.48
CA GLU A 122 11.26 -4.59 15.31
C GLU A 122 10.25 -4.50 16.45
N TYR A 123 10.14 -3.33 17.07
CA TYR A 123 9.15 -3.06 18.13
C TYR A 123 7.72 -3.25 17.62
N ILE A 124 7.38 -2.63 16.49
CA ILE A 124 6.06 -2.79 15.86
C ILE A 124 5.82 -4.25 15.43
N SER A 125 6.83 -4.88 14.81
CA SER A 125 6.72 -6.28 14.40
C SER A 125 6.48 -7.22 15.59
N HIS A 126 7.10 -6.95 16.73
CA HIS A 126 6.87 -7.72 17.95
C HIS A 126 5.41 -7.62 18.41
N ILE A 127 4.88 -6.41 18.54
CA ILE A 127 3.47 -6.18 18.94
C ILE A 127 2.51 -6.86 17.96
N MET A 128 2.72 -6.69 16.66
CA MET A 128 1.85 -7.28 15.64
C MET A 128 1.82 -8.80 15.71
N LYS A 129 2.94 -9.44 16.00
CA LYS A 129 3.03 -10.90 16.12
C LYS A 129 2.46 -11.42 17.43
N THR A 130 2.83 -10.81 18.56
CA THR A 130 2.52 -11.36 19.88
C THR A 130 1.15 -10.98 20.41
N LEU A 131 0.65 -9.79 20.07
CA LEU A 131 -0.64 -9.31 20.53
C LEU A 131 -1.73 -9.37 19.45
N PHE A 132 -1.39 -9.07 18.21
CA PHE A 132 -2.37 -9.03 17.11
C PHE A 132 -2.39 -10.30 16.25
N ASN A 133 -1.49 -11.25 16.45
CA ASN A 133 -1.39 -12.47 15.63
C ASN A 133 -1.22 -12.16 14.12
N VAL A 134 -0.53 -11.08 13.77
CA VAL A 134 -0.29 -10.68 12.40
C VAL A 134 1.18 -10.87 12.05
N PHE A 135 1.47 -11.78 11.13
CA PHE A 135 2.82 -12.11 10.65
C PHE A 135 3.13 -11.51 9.30
N SER A 136 2.15 -10.91 8.64
CA SER A 136 2.26 -10.22 7.35
C SER A 136 2.48 -8.72 7.51
N ASN A 137 2.77 -8.03 6.41
CA ASN A 137 2.93 -6.57 6.40
C ASN A 137 1.58 -5.82 6.52
N LYS A 138 0.46 -6.51 6.38
CA LYS A 138 -0.90 -5.95 6.50
C LYS A 138 -1.80 -6.88 7.32
N PRO A 139 -2.73 -6.31 8.10
CA PRO A 139 -2.93 -4.88 8.34
C PRO A 139 -1.78 -4.26 9.14
N THR A 140 -1.54 -2.95 8.98
CA THR A 140 -0.53 -2.23 9.77
C THR A 140 -1.06 -1.89 11.16
N ILE A 141 -0.15 -1.71 12.13
CA ILE A 141 -0.53 -1.39 13.52
C ILE A 141 -1.45 -0.16 13.61
N ARG A 142 -1.18 0.90 12.82
CA ARG A 142 -2.00 2.13 12.85
C ARG A 142 -3.37 1.99 12.19
N LYS A 143 -3.64 0.88 11.52
CA LYS A 143 -4.97 0.57 11.00
C LYS A 143 -5.78 -0.33 11.94
N VAL A 144 -5.10 -1.14 12.75
CA VAL A 144 -5.74 -2.06 13.71
C VAL A 144 -5.89 -1.44 15.10
N ALA A 145 -4.82 -0.87 15.65
CA ALA A 145 -4.81 -0.33 17.02
C ALA A 145 -5.94 0.67 17.32
N PRO A 146 -6.32 1.59 16.41
CA PRO A 146 -7.45 2.50 16.67
C PRO A 146 -8.78 1.81 16.98
N LYS A 147 -8.95 0.54 16.62
CA LYS A 147 -10.15 -0.23 16.97
C LYS A 147 -10.21 -0.62 18.44
N PHE A 148 -9.08 -0.63 19.11
CA PHE A 148 -8.95 -0.99 20.52
C PHE A 148 -8.72 0.21 21.44
N PHE A 149 -8.50 1.41 20.87
CA PHE A 149 -8.26 2.64 21.63
C PHE A 149 -9.24 3.74 21.21
N ARG A 150 -10.34 3.85 21.93
CA ARG A 150 -11.39 4.88 21.77
C ARG A 150 -11.00 6.15 22.52
N THR A 151 -9.91 6.81 22.09
CA THR A 151 -9.25 7.90 22.83
C THR A 151 -9.54 9.30 22.28
N ASN A 152 -10.37 9.42 21.26
CA ASN A 152 -10.82 10.70 20.71
C ASN A 152 -12.29 10.62 20.31
N GLN A 153 -12.93 11.79 20.15
CA GLN A 153 -14.36 11.90 19.86
C GLN A 153 -14.74 11.17 18.57
N TYR A 154 -13.93 11.28 17.52
CA TYR A 154 -14.20 10.57 16.26
C TYR A 154 -14.26 9.06 16.45
N ARG A 155 -13.28 8.46 17.14
CA ARG A 155 -13.25 7.01 17.42
C ARG A 155 -14.37 6.55 18.34
N MET A 156 -14.90 7.47 19.14
CA MET A 156 -16.03 7.21 20.05
C MET A 156 -17.40 7.34 19.40
N LEU A 157 -17.47 7.82 18.16
CA LEU A 157 -18.72 7.99 17.41
C LEU A 157 -18.82 7.11 16.16
N HIS A 158 -17.75 6.39 15.79
CA HIS A 158 -17.69 5.63 14.55
C HIS A 158 -17.18 4.22 14.76
N ASN A 159 -18.03 3.22 14.52
CA ASN A 159 -17.68 1.80 14.57
C ASN A 159 -17.08 1.30 13.25
N THR A 160 -17.80 1.59 12.17
CA THR A 160 -17.56 0.98 10.86
C THR A 160 -16.68 1.87 9.97
N LYS A 161 -16.66 3.20 10.19
CA LYS A 161 -15.95 4.19 9.34
C LYS A 161 -14.65 4.72 9.94
N LEU A 162 -14.08 4.03 10.91
CA LEU A 162 -12.89 4.50 11.65
C LEU A 162 -11.67 4.79 10.77
N LEU A 163 -11.58 4.19 9.59
CA LEU A 163 -10.47 4.42 8.67
C LEU A 163 -10.65 5.66 7.80
N ASP A 164 -11.84 6.23 7.73
CA ASP A 164 -12.10 7.48 7.00
C ASP A 164 -11.43 8.69 7.67
N GLU A 165 -11.17 8.63 8.98
CA GLU A 165 -10.38 9.65 9.69
C GLU A 165 -8.98 9.82 9.08
N TYR A 166 -8.44 8.75 8.52
CA TYR A 166 -7.15 8.75 7.84
C TYR A 166 -7.31 8.73 6.32
N SER A 167 -8.13 9.56 5.76
CA SER A 167 -8.58 9.77 4.36
C SER A 167 -7.73 9.23 3.19
N LYS A 168 -6.65 8.50 3.48
CA LYS A 168 -5.72 7.87 2.54
C LYS A 168 -5.82 6.34 2.52
N SER A 169 -6.77 5.76 3.25
CA SER A 169 -6.96 4.30 3.25
C SER A 169 -7.79 3.89 2.04
N SER A 170 -7.26 2.97 1.25
CA SER A 170 -8.05 2.35 0.19
C SER A 170 -9.15 1.47 0.80
N LYS A 171 -10.26 1.28 0.09
CA LYS A 171 -11.33 0.35 0.51
C LYS A 171 -10.77 -1.05 0.78
N SER A 172 -9.79 -1.48 0.01
CA SER A 172 -9.06 -2.75 0.22
C SER A 172 -8.34 -2.82 1.58
N ASP A 173 -7.66 -1.75 2.01
CA ASP A 173 -6.99 -1.73 3.32
C ASP A 173 -8.00 -1.78 4.48
N PHE A 174 -9.13 -1.11 4.33
CA PHE A 174 -10.23 -1.16 5.30
C PHE A 174 -10.78 -2.58 5.41
N SER A 175 -11.06 -3.21 4.27
CA SER A 175 -11.58 -4.59 4.23
C SER A 175 -10.61 -5.59 4.88
N ILE A 176 -9.29 -5.43 4.67
CA ILE A 176 -8.27 -6.27 5.33
C ILE A 176 -8.38 -6.15 6.86
N VAL A 177 -8.59 -4.95 7.39
CA VAL A 177 -8.74 -4.74 8.84
C VAL A 177 -10.02 -5.36 9.36
N MET A 178 -11.15 -5.14 8.69
CA MET A 178 -12.43 -5.69 9.12
C MET A 178 -12.44 -7.21 9.06
N LEU A 179 -11.96 -7.79 7.96
CA LEU A 179 -11.83 -9.25 7.85
C LEU A 179 -10.91 -9.82 8.92
N TYR A 180 -9.78 -9.15 9.20
CA TYR A 180 -8.91 -9.54 10.31
C TYR A 180 -9.64 -9.54 11.65
N LEU A 181 -10.38 -8.47 11.97
CA LEU A 181 -11.14 -8.38 13.21
C LEU A 181 -12.17 -9.51 13.33
N PHE A 182 -12.84 -9.85 12.24
CA PHE A 182 -13.86 -10.89 12.16
C PHE A 182 -13.31 -12.30 11.88
N GLY A 183 -12.11 -12.60 12.34
CA GLY A 183 -11.61 -13.98 12.38
C GLY A 183 -10.79 -14.42 11.18
N PHE A 184 -10.58 -13.59 10.17
CA PHE A 184 -9.72 -13.92 9.04
C PHE A 184 -8.25 -13.97 9.45
N GLU A 185 -7.64 -15.15 9.48
CA GLU A 185 -6.28 -15.32 10.02
C GLU A 185 -5.17 -15.03 9.01
N LYS A 186 -5.34 -15.47 7.76
CA LYS A 186 -4.30 -15.39 6.72
C LYS A 186 -4.40 -14.11 5.89
N THR A 187 -4.27 -12.96 6.52
CA THR A 187 -4.36 -11.64 5.86
C THR A 187 -3.36 -11.46 4.71
N SER A 188 -2.27 -12.24 4.66
CA SER A 188 -1.35 -12.30 3.53
C SER A 188 -2.03 -12.70 2.21
N LEU A 189 -3.03 -13.59 2.26
CA LEU A 189 -3.78 -14.02 1.07
C LEU A 189 -4.54 -12.85 0.41
N LEU A 190 -5.09 -11.93 1.21
CA LEU A 190 -5.77 -10.74 0.71
C LEU A 190 -4.80 -9.78 0.01
N THR A 191 -3.59 -9.64 0.58
CA THR A 191 -2.53 -8.83 -0.03
C THR A 191 -2.07 -9.45 -1.35
N GLU A 192 -1.86 -10.76 -1.37
CA GLU A 192 -1.47 -11.52 -2.56
C GLU A 192 -2.54 -11.43 -3.67
N LYS A 193 -3.84 -11.55 -3.32
CA LYS A 193 -4.96 -11.32 -4.24
C LYS A 193 -4.88 -9.94 -4.89
N HIS A 194 -4.66 -8.91 -4.08
CA HIS A 194 -4.54 -7.55 -4.57
C HIS A 194 -3.36 -7.39 -5.55
N GLU A 195 -2.20 -7.96 -5.22
CA GLU A 195 -1.01 -7.91 -6.08
C GLU A 195 -1.22 -8.65 -7.40
N LEU A 196 -1.85 -9.83 -7.38
CA LEU A 196 -2.17 -10.59 -8.60
C LEU A 196 -3.14 -9.80 -9.49
N ASN A 197 -4.18 -9.21 -8.92
CA ASN A 197 -5.13 -8.37 -9.66
C ASN A 197 -4.43 -7.14 -10.30
N LEU A 198 -3.49 -6.50 -9.60
CA LEU A 198 -2.70 -5.41 -10.17
C LEU A 198 -1.82 -5.87 -11.32
N LYS A 199 -1.22 -7.07 -11.23
CA LYS A 199 -0.43 -7.67 -12.31
C LYS A 199 -1.30 -7.96 -13.53
N ILE A 200 -2.46 -8.58 -13.35
CA ILE A 200 -3.42 -8.85 -14.43
C ILE A 200 -3.82 -7.54 -15.13
N LYS A 201 -4.26 -6.53 -14.39
CA LYS A 201 -4.61 -5.21 -14.95
C LYS A 201 -3.45 -4.56 -15.72
N LYS A 202 -2.21 -4.75 -15.25
CA LYS A 202 -1.03 -4.26 -15.95
C LYS A 202 -0.82 -4.97 -17.28
N TYR A 203 -0.95 -6.29 -17.30
CA TYR A 203 -0.83 -7.10 -18.51
C TYR A 203 -1.96 -6.81 -19.50
N GLU A 204 -3.21 -6.70 -19.04
CA GLU A 204 -4.36 -6.32 -19.87
C GLU A 204 -4.16 -4.96 -20.55
N LYS A 205 -3.65 -3.97 -19.81
CA LYS A 205 -3.28 -2.68 -20.42
C LYS A 205 -2.19 -2.82 -21.48
N GLN A 206 -1.22 -3.71 -21.26
CA GLN A 206 -0.16 -3.98 -22.25
C GLN A 206 -0.74 -4.64 -23.50
N THR A 207 -1.60 -5.65 -23.34
CA THR A 207 -2.30 -6.31 -24.46
C THR A 207 -3.19 -5.31 -25.22
N GLN A 208 -3.89 -4.43 -24.50
CA GLN A 208 -4.73 -3.40 -25.11
C GLN A 208 -3.92 -2.40 -25.97
N VAL A 209 -2.74 -1.98 -25.48
CA VAL A 209 -1.81 -1.13 -26.23
C VAL A 209 -1.24 -1.87 -27.42
N LEU A 210 -0.83 -3.13 -27.27
CA LEU A 210 -0.35 -3.97 -28.36
C LEU A 210 -1.47 -4.22 -29.40
N GLY A 211 -2.68 -4.56 -28.98
CA GLY A 211 -3.83 -4.77 -29.85
C GLY A 211 -4.27 -3.53 -30.64
N SER A 212 -4.03 -2.32 -30.09
CA SER A 212 -4.26 -1.08 -30.85
C SER A 212 -3.23 -0.86 -31.97
N ILE A 213 -2.05 -1.45 -31.84
CA ILE A 213 -0.99 -1.43 -32.85
C ILE A 213 -1.24 -2.54 -33.89
N ILE A 214 -1.84 -3.64 -33.44
CA ILE A 214 -2.14 -4.82 -34.23
C ILE A 214 -3.65 -4.80 -34.54
N LYS A 215 -4.01 -4.44 -35.75
CA LYS A 215 -5.24 -4.98 -36.36
C LYS A 215 -4.87 -6.40 -36.79
N ASP A 216 -5.14 -7.36 -35.90
CA ASP A 216 -4.59 -8.73 -35.87
C ASP A 216 -4.39 -9.47 -37.18
N ASP A 217 -5.33 -9.39 -38.11
CA ASP A 217 -5.22 -10.12 -39.40
C ASP A 217 -4.24 -9.48 -40.39
N LYS A 218 -3.97 -8.17 -40.27
CA LYS A 218 -3.09 -7.48 -41.22
C LYS A 218 -1.61 -7.77 -40.98
N ILE A 219 -1.18 -7.92 -39.71
CA ILE A 219 0.23 -8.18 -39.40
C ILE A 219 0.63 -9.61 -39.74
N LYS A 220 -0.20 -10.61 -39.42
CA LYS A 220 0.06 -12.01 -39.79
C LYS A 220 0.09 -12.17 -41.31
N GLY A 221 -0.84 -11.50 -42.03
CA GLY A 221 -0.83 -11.44 -43.47
C GLY A 221 0.41 -10.74 -44.01
N ALA A 222 0.82 -9.61 -43.41
CA ALA A 222 2.02 -8.87 -43.80
C ALA A 222 3.30 -9.70 -43.60
N ILE A 223 3.43 -10.42 -42.46
CA ILE A 223 4.57 -11.33 -42.24
C ILE A 223 4.68 -12.38 -43.33
N THR A 224 3.57 -12.99 -43.72
CA THR A 224 3.54 -14.03 -44.75
C THR A 224 3.94 -13.44 -46.11
N GLU A 225 3.43 -12.27 -46.45
CA GLU A 225 3.75 -11.58 -47.72
C GLU A 225 5.20 -11.10 -47.74
N ILE A 226 5.72 -10.55 -46.64
CA ILE A 226 7.13 -10.14 -46.51
C ILE A 226 8.05 -11.35 -46.65
N LYS A 227 7.78 -12.46 -45.99
CA LYS A 227 8.55 -13.71 -46.16
C LYS A 227 8.57 -14.18 -47.62
N ARG A 228 7.41 -14.13 -48.30
CA ARG A 228 7.32 -14.49 -49.71
C ARG A 228 8.15 -13.56 -50.58
N LYS A 229 8.09 -12.24 -50.37
CA LYS A 229 8.87 -11.25 -51.10
C LYS A 229 10.38 -11.45 -50.91
N ILE A 230 10.81 -11.62 -49.67
CA ILE A 230 12.23 -11.90 -49.37
C ILE A 230 12.70 -13.13 -50.13
N ALA A 231 11.96 -14.24 -50.10
CA ALA A 231 12.34 -15.47 -50.77
C ALA A 231 12.44 -15.32 -52.29
N ILE A 232 11.60 -14.47 -52.90
CA ILE A 232 11.66 -14.16 -54.35
C ILE A 232 12.92 -13.34 -54.66
N LEU A 233 13.18 -12.28 -53.89
CA LEU A 233 14.35 -11.41 -54.07
C LEU A 233 15.66 -12.15 -53.83
N GLU A 234 15.73 -13.02 -52.84
CA GLU A 234 16.89 -13.90 -52.58
C GLU A 234 17.15 -14.84 -53.76
N LYS A 235 16.09 -15.41 -54.36
CA LYS A 235 16.21 -16.26 -55.54
C LYS A 235 16.70 -15.49 -56.76
N GLU A 236 16.28 -14.24 -56.93
CA GLU A 236 16.78 -13.35 -57.99
C GLU A 236 18.28 -13.05 -57.82
N VAL A 237 18.71 -12.76 -56.60
CA VAL A 237 20.15 -12.56 -56.25
C VAL A 237 20.98 -13.81 -56.51
N LEU A 238 20.44 -15.00 -56.24
CA LEU A 238 21.12 -16.28 -56.42
C LEU A 238 21.17 -16.75 -57.87
N SER A 239 20.27 -16.27 -58.73
CA SER A 239 20.22 -16.69 -60.15
C SER A 239 21.25 -16.00 -61.07
N THR A 240 21.96 -15.00 -60.55
CA THR A 240 23.05 -14.32 -61.28
C THR A 240 24.38 -15.07 -61.10
N ASP A 241 24.94 -15.55 -62.21
CA ASP A 241 26.00 -16.51 -62.43
C ASP A 241 27.34 -16.26 -61.67
N LYS A 242 27.79 -17.21 -60.84
CA LYS A 242 29.09 -17.66 -60.29
C LYS A 242 29.00 -18.06 -58.79
N GLY A 243 28.75 -19.36 -58.59
CA GLY A 243 28.05 -19.87 -57.40
C GLY A 243 28.84 -20.19 -56.11
N VAL A 244 30.13 -20.31 -56.01
CA VAL A 244 30.77 -20.86 -54.78
C VAL A 244 31.36 -19.78 -53.86
N ASP A 245 32.06 -18.80 -54.42
CA ASP A 245 32.60 -17.67 -53.63
C ASP A 245 31.51 -16.72 -53.10
N LYS A 246 30.40 -16.67 -53.81
CA LYS A 246 29.25 -15.87 -53.39
C LYS A 246 28.49 -16.44 -52.21
N LEU A 247 28.43 -17.77 -52.05
CA LEU A 247 27.76 -18.41 -50.90
C LEU A 247 28.47 -18.12 -49.60
N VAL A 248 29.82 -18.06 -49.60
CA VAL A 248 30.59 -17.69 -48.38
C VAL A 248 30.33 -16.24 -48.00
N LEU A 249 30.38 -15.32 -49.00
CA LEU A 249 30.13 -13.90 -48.77
C LEU A 249 28.68 -13.63 -48.34
N VAL A 250 27.70 -14.39 -48.86
CA VAL A 250 26.29 -14.31 -48.41
C VAL A 250 26.14 -14.84 -46.98
N SER A 251 26.88 -15.88 -46.60
CA SER A 251 26.88 -16.37 -45.20
C SER A 251 27.46 -15.34 -44.24
N GLU A 252 28.55 -14.67 -44.59
CA GLU A 252 29.15 -13.61 -43.78
C GLU A 252 28.21 -12.39 -43.67
N ILE A 253 27.51 -12.04 -44.74
CA ILE A 253 26.50 -10.96 -44.73
C ILE A 253 25.35 -11.30 -43.78
N ASN A 254 24.85 -12.54 -43.82
CA ASN A 254 23.78 -12.98 -42.95
C ASN A 254 24.20 -12.95 -41.44
N GLU A 255 25.47 -13.34 -41.14
CA GLU A 255 25.98 -13.19 -39.78
C GLU A 255 26.08 -11.74 -39.31
N ILE A 256 26.45 -10.82 -40.23
CA ILE A 256 26.47 -9.39 -39.93
C ILE A 256 25.04 -8.88 -39.71
N ASP A 257 24.07 -9.34 -40.50
CA ASP A 257 22.66 -8.98 -40.37
C ASP A 257 22.11 -9.43 -38.99
N ASP A 258 22.42 -10.64 -38.56
CA ASP A 258 22.00 -11.13 -37.26
C ASP A 258 22.60 -10.28 -36.09
N LYS A 259 23.87 -9.87 -36.22
CA LYS A 259 24.51 -8.98 -35.26
C LYS A 259 23.90 -7.57 -35.30
N GLU A 260 23.68 -7.02 -36.50
CA GLU A 260 23.03 -5.71 -36.70
C GLU A 260 21.63 -5.72 -36.07
N ASN A 261 20.83 -6.76 -36.27
CA ASN A 261 19.49 -6.88 -35.71
C ASN A 261 19.49 -6.92 -34.18
N LYS A 262 20.39 -7.66 -33.56
CA LYS A 262 20.54 -7.69 -32.08
C LYS A 262 20.86 -6.31 -31.52
N HIS A 263 21.73 -5.55 -32.19
CA HIS A 263 22.05 -4.18 -31.76
C HIS A 263 20.89 -3.22 -32.00
N ILE A 264 20.12 -3.37 -33.09
CA ILE A 264 18.92 -2.58 -33.36
C ILE A 264 17.86 -2.83 -32.28
N ASP A 265 17.62 -4.08 -31.86
CA ASP A 265 16.71 -4.41 -30.77
C ASP A 265 17.15 -3.79 -29.44
N SER A 266 18.46 -3.78 -29.19
CA SER A 266 19.02 -3.10 -28.02
C SER A 266 18.78 -1.59 -28.08
N LEU A 267 18.94 -0.96 -29.25
CA LEU A 267 18.66 0.47 -29.47
C LEU A 267 17.18 0.82 -29.24
N ILE A 268 16.26 -0.01 -29.75
CA ILE A 268 14.82 0.18 -29.52
C ILE A 268 14.50 0.12 -28.03
N ASN A 269 15.06 -0.85 -27.32
CA ASN A 269 14.87 -0.98 -25.87
C ASN A 269 15.45 0.21 -25.09
N LEU A 270 16.61 0.72 -25.50
CA LEU A 270 17.24 1.90 -24.90
C LEU A 270 16.41 3.16 -25.18
N ASP A 271 15.92 3.34 -26.42
CA ASP A 271 15.03 4.45 -26.78
C ASP A 271 13.73 4.47 -25.96
N VAL A 272 13.12 3.29 -25.76
CA VAL A 272 11.92 3.16 -24.92
C VAL A 272 12.25 3.56 -23.47
N LYS A 273 13.37 3.09 -22.93
CA LYS A 273 13.79 3.45 -21.56
C LYS A 273 14.04 4.95 -21.42
N ILE A 274 14.79 5.55 -22.34
CA ILE A 274 15.09 6.99 -22.36
C ILE A 274 13.81 7.81 -22.47
N LYS A 275 12.92 7.48 -23.42
CA LYS A 275 11.64 8.16 -23.60
C LYS A 275 10.72 8.02 -22.38
N ASN A 276 10.71 6.87 -21.72
CA ASN A 276 9.93 6.69 -20.49
C ASN A 276 10.43 7.58 -19.36
N VAL A 277 11.76 7.69 -19.18
CA VAL A 277 12.35 8.59 -18.17
C VAL A 277 12.04 10.04 -18.50
N GLN A 278 12.23 10.45 -19.77
CA GLN A 278 11.93 11.81 -20.23
C GLN A 278 10.44 12.15 -20.08
N ARG A 279 9.53 11.21 -20.40
CA ARG A 279 8.09 11.39 -20.24
C ARG A 279 7.70 11.51 -18.77
N THR A 280 8.29 10.67 -17.90
CA THR A 280 8.05 10.74 -16.45
C THR A 280 8.53 12.07 -15.89
N ASN A 281 9.72 12.53 -16.30
CA ASN A 281 10.23 13.85 -15.91
C ASN A 281 9.33 14.99 -16.41
N LYS A 282 8.80 14.88 -17.62
CA LYS A 282 7.86 15.86 -18.18
C LYS A 282 6.53 15.88 -17.41
N ILE A 283 6.01 14.71 -17.01
CA ILE A 283 4.82 14.61 -16.17
C ILE A 283 5.09 15.22 -14.80
N LEU A 284 6.25 14.94 -14.19
CA LEU A 284 6.65 15.54 -12.92
C LEU A 284 6.90 17.06 -12.99
N ASN A 285 7.19 17.59 -14.18
CA ASN A 285 7.29 19.03 -14.42
C ASN A 285 5.93 19.70 -14.70
N ASN A 286 5.00 18.98 -15.37
CA ASN A 286 3.68 19.48 -15.75
C ASN A 286 2.59 19.15 -14.71
N ASP A 287 2.97 18.56 -13.58
CA ASP A 287 2.09 18.41 -12.43
C ASP A 287 1.88 19.84 -11.87
N ASP A 288 1.08 20.59 -12.58
CA ASP A 288 0.74 21.98 -12.31
C ASP A 288 -0.18 22.03 -11.08
N ARG A 289 0.48 21.84 -9.91
CA ARG A 289 -0.14 21.85 -8.58
C ARG A 289 -0.58 23.24 -8.16
N THR A 290 -0.39 24.24 -9.00
CA THR A 290 -0.99 25.57 -8.80
C THR A 290 -2.51 25.46 -8.68
N TYR A 291 -3.15 24.53 -9.39
CA TYR A 291 -4.59 24.30 -9.25
C TYR A 291 -4.94 23.61 -7.91
N LEU A 292 -4.19 22.57 -7.53
CA LEU A 292 -4.39 21.88 -6.23
C LEU A 292 -4.04 22.78 -5.04
N VAL A 293 -2.98 23.58 -5.17
CA VAL A 293 -2.57 24.57 -4.17
C VAL A 293 -3.65 25.66 -4.02
N SER A 294 -4.19 26.18 -5.12
CA SER A 294 -5.25 27.20 -5.08
C SER A 294 -6.59 26.65 -4.55
N GLU A 295 -6.88 25.38 -4.79
CA GLU A 295 -8.10 24.74 -4.29
C GLU A 295 -7.97 24.37 -2.80
N LEU A 296 -6.81 23.89 -2.37
CA LEU A 296 -6.49 23.73 -0.95
C LEU A 296 -6.46 25.06 -0.21
N GLN A 297 -5.85 26.12 -0.78
CA GLN A 297 -5.92 27.47 -0.21
C GLN A 297 -7.37 27.95 -0.05
N ARG A 298 -8.24 27.74 -1.05
CA ARG A 298 -9.67 28.08 -0.95
C ARG A 298 -10.39 27.27 0.12
N ILE A 299 -10.06 25.99 0.30
CA ILE A 299 -10.64 25.15 1.37
C ILE A 299 -10.19 25.67 2.73
N TYR A 300 -8.92 26.03 2.89
CA TYR A 300 -8.40 26.62 4.13
C TYR A 300 -8.96 28.03 4.41
N GLU A 301 -9.13 28.86 3.39
CA GLU A 301 -9.78 30.17 3.52
C GLU A 301 -11.27 30.04 3.91
N TYR A 302 -11.97 29.01 3.42
CA TYR A 302 -13.36 28.72 3.80
C TYR A 302 -13.50 28.17 5.22
N ALA A 303 -12.48 27.49 5.73
CA ALA A 303 -12.50 26.90 7.07
C ALA A 303 -12.28 27.91 8.19
N SER A 304 -12.00 29.20 7.90
CA SER A 304 -11.92 30.33 8.85
C SER A 304 -11.13 30.08 10.13
N VAL A 305 -10.05 29.31 10.07
CA VAL A 305 -9.24 28.97 11.23
C VAL A 305 -8.01 29.86 11.29
N SER A 306 -7.71 30.31 12.47
CA SER A 306 -6.57 31.17 12.86
C SER A 306 -5.22 30.65 12.35
N ILE A 307 -4.61 31.40 11.52
CA ILE A 307 -3.96 31.05 10.27
C ILE A 307 -2.45 30.78 10.41
N ASP A 308 -1.76 31.22 11.46
CA ASP A 308 -0.30 31.27 11.45
C ASP A 308 0.41 29.92 11.67
N SER A 309 -0.18 28.99 12.42
CA SER A 309 0.43 27.66 12.65
C SER A 309 0.12 26.67 11.52
N VAL A 310 -1.07 26.79 10.94
CA VAL A 310 -1.54 25.93 9.84
C VAL A 310 -0.81 26.26 8.53
N ILE A 311 -0.51 27.54 8.31
CA ILE A 311 0.26 28.00 7.15
C ILE A 311 1.70 27.45 7.21
N ARG A 312 2.35 27.42 8.38
CA ARG A 312 3.69 26.85 8.53
C ARG A 312 3.74 25.35 8.29
N ASP A 313 2.81 24.59 8.83
CA ASP A 313 2.72 23.14 8.57
C ASP A 313 2.38 22.83 7.09
N TYR A 314 1.67 23.72 6.43
CA TYR A 314 1.34 23.62 5.01
C TYR A 314 2.56 23.96 4.14
N ASP A 315 3.26 25.06 4.43
CA ASP A 315 4.46 25.46 3.70
C ASP A 315 5.59 24.43 3.87
N ASP A 316 5.76 23.88 5.07
CA ASP A 316 6.72 22.80 5.34
C ASP A 316 6.33 21.51 4.59
N SER A 317 5.05 21.18 4.51
CA SER A 317 4.54 20.03 3.76
C SER A 317 4.70 20.23 2.25
N LEU A 318 4.46 21.44 1.75
CA LEU A 318 4.62 21.81 0.35
C LEU A 318 6.11 21.78 -0.05
N GLU A 319 6.98 22.31 0.79
CA GLU A 319 8.43 22.29 0.59
C GLU A 319 8.98 20.87 0.61
N PHE A 320 8.52 20.03 1.55
CA PHE A 320 8.87 18.60 1.58
C PHE A 320 8.43 17.87 0.29
N HIS A 321 7.23 18.15 -0.21
CA HIS A 321 6.77 17.59 -1.47
C HIS A 321 7.56 18.07 -2.69
N LYS A 322 7.96 19.34 -2.72
CA LYS A 322 8.85 19.87 -3.76
C LYS A 322 10.20 19.16 -3.73
N GLN A 323 10.82 19.06 -2.56
CA GLN A 323 12.11 18.36 -2.39
C GLN A 323 12.00 16.88 -2.78
N LEU A 324 10.89 16.21 -2.45
CA LEU A 324 10.65 14.83 -2.85
C LEU A 324 10.55 14.66 -4.37
N ILE A 325 9.88 15.60 -5.05
CA ILE A 325 9.78 15.61 -6.52
C ILE A 325 11.12 15.90 -7.16
N GLU A 326 11.86 16.87 -6.65
CA GLU A 326 13.21 17.20 -7.14
C GLU A 326 14.17 16.01 -6.94
N THR A 327 14.19 15.41 -5.77
CA THR A 327 14.98 14.19 -5.51
C THR A 327 14.59 13.05 -6.44
N LYS A 328 13.30 12.89 -6.71
CA LYS A 328 12.81 11.86 -7.65
C LYS A 328 13.23 12.17 -9.09
N LYS A 329 13.21 13.43 -9.52
CA LYS A 329 13.72 13.87 -10.83
C LYS A 329 15.22 13.65 -10.96
N GLU A 330 15.99 14.04 -9.96
CA GLU A 330 17.42 13.81 -9.90
C GLU A 330 17.76 12.32 -10.00
N PHE A 331 17.08 11.48 -9.21
CA PHE A 331 17.24 10.02 -9.27
C PHE A 331 16.92 9.45 -10.64
N LEU A 332 15.80 9.84 -11.25
CA LEU A 332 15.41 9.38 -12.58
C LEU A 332 16.35 9.90 -13.68
N SER A 333 16.84 11.13 -13.52
CA SER A 333 17.74 11.77 -14.50
C SER A 333 19.18 11.28 -14.37
N SER A 334 19.61 10.83 -13.19
CA SER A 334 20.97 10.37 -12.94
C SER A 334 21.39 9.19 -13.83
N GLY A 335 20.44 8.35 -14.22
CA GLY A 335 20.66 7.22 -15.13
C GLY A 335 20.67 7.58 -16.63
N LEU A 336 20.14 8.74 -17.02
CA LEU A 336 20.02 9.14 -18.43
C LEU A 336 21.35 9.23 -19.17
N PRO A 337 22.42 9.89 -18.63
CA PRO A 337 23.69 9.97 -19.32
C PRO A 337 24.33 8.62 -19.61
N ALA A 338 24.16 7.65 -18.69
CA ALA A 338 24.66 6.29 -18.89
C ALA A 338 23.90 5.56 -20.01
N LEU A 339 22.56 5.68 -20.04
CA LEU A 339 21.72 5.11 -21.11
C LEU A 339 22.03 5.74 -22.48
N GLU A 340 22.23 7.07 -22.54
CA GLU A 340 22.59 7.78 -23.77
C GLU A 340 24.00 7.44 -24.25
N LYS A 341 24.93 7.18 -23.33
CA LYS A 341 26.27 6.70 -23.66
C LYS A 341 26.21 5.31 -24.31
N ILE A 342 25.52 4.36 -23.68
CA ILE A 342 25.34 3.01 -24.20
C ILE A 342 24.63 3.07 -25.57
N LYS A 343 23.64 3.92 -25.72
CA LYS A 343 22.95 4.14 -27.00
C LYS A 343 23.93 4.57 -28.10
N ARG A 344 24.75 5.60 -27.84
CA ARG A 344 25.76 6.10 -28.80
C ARG A 344 26.79 5.00 -29.16
N GLU A 345 27.26 4.25 -28.20
CA GLU A 345 28.18 3.14 -28.43
C GLU A 345 27.56 2.06 -29.31
N THR A 346 26.27 1.73 -29.07
CA THR A 346 25.53 0.76 -29.87
C THR A 346 25.25 1.28 -31.28
N GLU A 347 24.95 2.58 -31.45
CA GLU A 347 24.79 3.23 -32.74
C GLU A 347 26.08 3.17 -33.57
N LEU A 348 27.24 3.39 -32.96
CA LEU A 348 28.53 3.26 -33.61
C LEU A 348 28.81 1.81 -34.05
N GLN A 349 28.45 0.83 -33.22
CA GLN A 349 28.57 -0.59 -33.59
C GLN A 349 27.68 -0.93 -34.81
N VAL A 350 26.44 -0.45 -34.86
CA VAL A 350 25.55 -0.62 -35.99
C VAL A 350 26.14 0.03 -37.26
N GLN A 351 26.72 1.22 -37.13
CA GLN A 351 27.35 1.91 -38.24
C GLN A 351 28.58 1.15 -38.78
N GLN A 352 29.42 0.58 -37.89
CA GLN A 352 30.55 -0.27 -38.29
C GLN A 352 30.08 -1.53 -39.02
N LEU A 353 29.07 -2.22 -38.50
CA LEU A 353 28.49 -3.41 -39.14
C LEU A 353 27.97 -3.07 -40.55
N ARG A 354 27.28 -1.95 -40.70
CA ARG A 354 26.80 -1.45 -42.01
C ARG A 354 27.91 -1.14 -42.99
N SER A 355 29.01 -0.53 -42.50
CA SER A 355 30.20 -0.27 -43.30
C SER A 355 30.84 -1.58 -43.80
N ASN A 356 31.02 -2.55 -42.88
CA ASN A 356 31.56 -3.87 -43.25
C ASN A 356 30.67 -4.59 -44.24
N LYS A 357 29.36 -4.58 -44.05
CA LYS A 357 28.37 -5.13 -44.96
C LYS A 357 28.46 -4.49 -46.35
N SER A 358 28.58 -3.15 -46.43
CA SER A 358 28.77 -2.43 -47.68
C SER A 358 30.05 -2.84 -48.42
N SER A 359 31.14 -3.09 -47.70
CA SER A 359 32.41 -3.56 -48.28
C SER A 359 32.30 -4.99 -48.84
N LEU A 360 31.56 -5.88 -48.15
CA LEU A 360 31.30 -7.23 -48.65
C LEU A 360 30.42 -7.22 -49.92
N TYR A 361 29.42 -6.35 -49.97
CA TYR A 361 28.62 -6.13 -51.16
C TYR A 361 29.44 -5.59 -52.35
N ALA A 362 30.40 -4.70 -52.10
CA ALA A 362 31.32 -4.22 -53.12
C ALA A 362 32.21 -5.32 -53.70
N GLN A 363 32.55 -6.35 -52.87
CA GLN A 363 33.32 -7.52 -53.36
C GLN A 363 32.49 -8.48 -54.22
N ILE A 364 31.18 -8.58 -53.97
CA ILE A 364 30.27 -9.41 -54.79
C ILE A 364 30.06 -8.79 -56.18
N SER A 365 30.30 -7.50 -56.31
CA SER A 365 29.99 -6.70 -57.54
C SER A 365 31.19 -6.51 -58.43
N SER A 366 31.51 -7.48 -59.27
CA SER A 366 32.32 -7.21 -60.45
C SER A 366 31.45 -6.92 -61.70
N LYS A 367 31.36 -5.62 -61.97
CA LYS A 367 31.18 -5.03 -63.32
C LYS A 367 29.93 -5.30 -64.15
N GLN A 368 28.70 -5.30 -63.74
CA GLN A 368 27.65 -4.81 -64.66
C GLN A 368 26.24 -4.53 -64.13
N ASN A 369 25.92 -4.93 -62.88
CA ASN A 369 24.60 -4.65 -62.31
C ASN A 369 24.64 -4.17 -60.86
N ILE A 370 25.61 -3.31 -60.51
CA ILE A 370 25.86 -2.86 -59.11
C ILE A 370 24.65 -2.11 -58.54
N ASN A 371 23.99 -1.31 -59.35
CA ASN A 371 22.89 -0.47 -58.86
C ASN A 371 21.60 -1.28 -58.61
N GLU A 372 21.28 -2.25 -59.47
CA GLU A 372 20.10 -3.10 -59.29
C GLU A 372 20.30 -4.08 -58.15
N LEU A 373 21.45 -4.73 -58.06
CA LEU A 373 21.77 -5.65 -56.95
C LEU A 373 21.80 -4.93 -55.60
N SER A 374 22.38 -3.73 -55.56
CA SER A 374 22.39 -2.88 -54.36
C SER A 374 20.98 -2.45 -53.94
N ALA A 375 20.11 -2.14 -54.88
CA ALA A 375 18.72 -1.81 -54.62
C ALA A 375 17.94 -3.03 -54.06
N THR A 376 18.09 -4.20 -54.70
CA THR A 376 17.45 -5.46 -54.26
C THR A 376 17.88 -5.87 -52.87
N VAL A 377 19.17 -5.78 -52.55
CA VAL A 377 19.70 -6.10 -51.23
C VAL A 377 19.24 -5.10 -50.17
N LYS A 378 19.19 -3.81 -50.53
CA LYS A 378 18.63 -2.80 -49.63
C LYS A 378 17.14 -3.05 -49.36
N GLU A 379 16.40 -3.51 -50.36
CA GLU A 379 15.00 -3.89 -50.20
C GLU A 379 14.84 -5.14 -49.30
N ILE A 380 15.66 -6.17 -49.49
CA ILE A 380 15.70 -7.34 -48.58
C ILE A 380 15.98 -6.89 -47.13
N GLY A 381 16.97 -6.01 -46.94
CA GLY A 381 17.29 -5.49 -45.61
C GLY A 381 16.14 -4.72 -44.94
N THR A 382 15.40 -3.93 -45.72
CA THR A 382 14.21 -3.19 -45.20
C THR A 382 13.07 -4.14 -44.87
N LEU A 383 12.78 -5.11 -45.74
CA LEU A 383 11.75 -6.13 -45.50
C LEU A 383 12.09 -7.04 -44.33
N THR A 384 13.36 -7.42 -44.19
CA THR A 384 13.80 -8.20 -43.03
C THR A 384 13.63 -7.45 -41.71
N LYS A 385 13.94 -6.15 -41.69
CA LYS A 385 13.71 -5.29 -40.52
C LYS A 385 12.22 -5.19 -40.19
N GLU A 386 11.37 -5.05 -41.18
CA GLU A 386 9.92 -5.00 -41.01
C GLU A 386 9.38 -6.35 -40.49
N LEU A 387 9.90 -7.46 -41.03
CA LEU A 387 9.57 -8.81 -40.58
C LEU A 387 9.91 -9.01 -39.09
N ILE A 388 11.12 -8.64 -38.69
CA ILE A 388 11.56 -8.75 -37.29
C ILE A 388 10.68 -7.91 -36.36
N ASN A 389 10.39 -6.67 -36.73
CA ASN A 389 9.53 -5.80 -35.92
C ASN A 389 8.11 -6.39 -35.78
N ASN A 390 7.53 -6.88 -36.86
CA ASN A 390 6.18 -7.47 -36.84
C ASN A 390 6.16 -8.77 -36.04
N THR A 391 7.19 -9.62 -36.15
CA THR A 391 7.30 -10.86 -35.37
C THR A 391 7.48 -10.55 -33.88
N ALA A 392 8.35 -9.61 -33.52
CA ALA A 392 8.58 -9.22 -32.14
C ALA A 392 7.32 -8.67 -31.46
N ILE A 393 6.44 -8.00 -32.21
CA ILE A 393 5.16 -7.52 -31.69
C ILE A 393 4.24 -8.70 -31.36
N ILE A 394 4.13 -9.70 -32.24
CA ILE A 394 3.32 -10.90 -32.02
C ILE A 394 3.86 -11.70 -30.83
N ASP A 395 5.17 -11.97 -30.82
CA ASP A 395 5.82 -12.72 -29.72
C ASP A 395 5.57 -12.04 -28.37
N LYS A 396 5.61 -10.72 -28.32
CA LYS A 396 5.35 -9.95 -27.10
C LYS A 396 3.89 -10.03 -26.68
N GLN A 397 2.96 -10.06 -27.63
CA GLN A 397 1.55 -10.25 -27.32
C GLN A 397 1.30 -11.66 -26.77
N GLU A 398 1.80 -12.70 -27.43
CA GLU A 398 1.66 -14.09 -26.99
C GLU A 398 2.27 -14.30 -25.60
N ALA A 399 3.45 -13.71 -25.34
CA ALA A 399 4.07 -13.75 -24.03
C ALA A 399 3.24 -13.03 -22.95
N THR A 400 2.59 -11.92 -23.32
CA THR A 400 1.73 -11.17 -22.39
C THR A 400 0.46 -11.96 -22.08
N ASP A 401 -0.18 -12.56 -23.08
CA ASP A 401 -1.38 -13.38 -22.92
C ASP A 401 -1.08 -14.65 -22.09
N LEU A 402 0.07 -15.26 -22.31
CA LEU A 402 0.54 -16.38 -21.47
C LEU A 402 0.73 -15.96 -20.01
N ASN A 403 1.26 -14.76 -19.77
CA ASN A 403 1.45 -14.22 -18.42
C ASN A 403 0.10 -13.90 -17.76
N ILE A 404 -0.89 -13.42 -18.51
CA ILE A 404 -2.27 -13.25 -18.02
C ILE A 404 -2.81 -14.61 -17.58
N GLY A 405 -2.74 -15.62 -18.45
CA GLY A 405 -3.20 -16.98 -18.14
C GLY A 405 -2.59 -17.53 -16.85
N LYS A 406 -1.26 -17.55 -16.76
CA LYS A 406 -0.54 -18.02 -15.56
C LYS A 406 -0.92 -17.24 -14.29
N THR A 407 -1.08 -15.91 -14.41
CA THR A 407 -1.42 -15.09 -13.24
C THR A 407 -2.88 -15.31 -12.83
N THR A 408 -3.76 -15.56 -13.79
CA THR A 408 -5.17 -15.91 -13.54
C THR A 408 -5.29 -17.27 -12.87
N ASP A 409 -4.51 -18.27 -13.29
CA ASP A 409 -4.49 -19.59 -12.65
C ASP A 409 -4.05 -19.48 -11.18
N LEU A 410 -2.99 -18.71 -10.90
CA LEU A 410 -2.56 -18.45 -9.53
C LEU A 410 -3.64 -17.73 -8.71
N LEU A 411 -4.38 -16.79 -9.33
CA LEU A 411 -5.49 -16.11 -8.67
C LEU A 411 -6.63 -17.08 -8.34
N ILE A 412 -6.96 -18.01 -9.22
CA ILE A 412 -8.00 -19.03 -8.99
C ILE A 412 -7.61 -19.94 -7.82
N GLU A 413 -6.35 -20.43 -7.79
CA GLU A 413 -5.86 -21.22 -6.67
C GLU A 413 -5.94 -20.46 -5.34
N LEU A 414 -5.61 -19.17 -5.38
CA LEU A 414 -5.68 -18.30 -4.22
C LEU A 414 -7.12 -18.08 -3.75
N LEU A 415 -8.08 -17.91 -4.67
CA LEU A 415 -9.50 -17.75 -4.36
C LEU A 415 -10.08 -18.97 -3.67
N VAL A 416 -9.66 -20.18 -4.06
CA VAL A 416 -10.04 -21.42 -3.37
C VAL A 416 -9.55 -21.43 -1.91
N LYS A 417 -8.30 -20.99 -1.68
CA LYS A 417 -7.76 -20.86 -0.32
C LYS A 417 -8.49 -19.78 0.49
N LEU A 418 -8.86 -18.67 -0.16
CA LEU A 418 -9.63 -17.60 0.47
C LEU A 418 -11.03 -18.07 0.89
N ALA A 419 -11.73 -18.79 0.02
CA ALA A 419 -13.07 -19.30 0.32
C ALA A 419 -13.12 -20.15 1.60
N SER A 420 -12.08 -20.96 1.86
CA SER A 420 -11.97 -21.74 3.09
C SER A 420 -11.80 -20.88 4.35
N GLN A 421 -11.19 -19.69 4.22
CA GLN A 421 -10.99 -18.76 5.33
C GLN A 421 -12.21 -17.87 5.58
N LEU A 422 -12.99 -17.56 4.54
CA LEU A 422 -14.22 -16.76 4.67
C LEU A 422 -15.29 -17.48 5.50
N LYS A 423 -15.26 -18.81 5.55
CA LYS A 423 -16.14 -19.56 6.44
C LYS A 423 -15.91 -19.17 7.92
N CYS A 424 -14.65 -19.03 8.33
CA CYS A 424 -14.32 -18.60 9.71
C CYS A 424 -14.85 -17.17 10.00
N VAL A 425 -14.86 -16.31 8.97
CA VAL A 425 -15.43 -14.96 9.09
C VAL A 425 -16.93 -15.02 9.30
N ASN A 426 -17.64 -15.83 8.53
CA ASN A 426 -19.09 -16.01 8.65
C ASN A 426 -19.50 -16.61 10.01
N ASP A 427 -18.71 -17.57 10.50
CA ASP A 427 -18.93 -18.17 11.83
C ASP A 427 -18.73 -17.10 12.94
N PHE A 428 -17.69 -16.29 12.83
CA PHE A 428 -17.41 -15.19 13.75
C PHE A 428 -18.50 -14.11 13.67
N GLU A 429 -18.88 -13.68 12.47
CA GLU A 429 -19.93 -12.69 12.23
C GLU A 429 -21.26 -13.15 12.84
N SER A 430 -21.65 -14.41 12.61
CA SER A 430 -22.89 -14.97 13.16
C SER A 430 -22.89 -14.93 14.69
N LYS A 431 -21.77 -15.30 15.33
CA LYS A 431 -21.65 -15.24 16.79
C LYS A 431 -21.58 -13.81 17.32
N PHE A 432 -20.95 -12.91 16.56
CA PHE A 432 -20.92 -11.48 16.89
C PHE A 432 -22.32 -10.87 16.86
N ILE A 433 -23.11 -11.16 15.81
CA ILE A 433 -24.50 -10.67 15.69
C ILE A 433 -25.34 -11.13 16.90
N GLU A 434 -25.22 -12.41 17.30
CA GLU A 434 -25.90 -12.95 18.47
C GLU A 434 -25.55 -12.13 19.73
N ASN A 435 -24.27 -11.92 19.99
CA ASN A 435 -23.81 -11.16 21.16
C ASN A 435 -24.19 -9.67 21.05
N PHE A 436 -24.14 -9.09 19.84
CA PHE A 436 -24.48 -7.68 19.63
C PHE A 436 -25.97 -7.42 19.91
N LYS A 437 -26.86 -8.30 19.45
CA LYS A 437 -28.29 -8.25 19.75
C LYS A 437 -28.57 -8.32 21.25
N ILE A 438 -27.83 -9.16 22.00
CA ILE A 438 -27.96 -9.23 23.46
C ILE A 438 -27.67 -7.87 24.10
N TYR A 439 -26.51 -7.27 23.81
CA TYR A 439 -26.11 -6.00 24.42
C TYR A 439 -26.99 -4.83 23.98
N THR A 440 -27.39 -4.77 22.70
CA THR A 440 -28.27 -3.70 22.23
C THR A 440 -29.67 -3.81 22.83
N ASN A 441 -30.21 -5.02 22.96
CA ASN A 441 -31.49 -5.24 23.65
C ASN A 441 -31.42 -4.87 25.12
N GLU A 442 -30.32 -5.16 25.80
CA GLU A 442 -30.13 -4.83 27.23
C GLU A 442 -30.06 -3.31 27.46
N PHE A 443 -29.35 -2.60 26.59
CA PHE A 443 -29.13 -1.16 26.74
C PHE A 443 -30.24 -0.29 26.13
N TYR A 444 -30.84 -0.74 25.01
CA TYR A 444 -31.84 0.03 24.27
C TYR A 444 -33.25 -0.55 24.34
N GLY A 445 -33.39 -1.82 24.74
CA GLY A 445 -34.64 -2.56 24.62
C GLY A 445 -35.00 -2.95 23.17
N VAL A 446 -34.05 -2.82 22.24
CA VAL A 446 -34.21 -3.12 20.81
C VAL A 446 -32.97 -3.83 20.30
N GLU A 447 -33.17 -4.88 19.50
CA GLU A 447 -32.07 -5.60 18.86
C GLU A 447 -31.60 -4.86 17.61
N TYR A 448 -30.31 -4.55 17.54
CA TYR A 448 -29.66 -4.04 16.32
C TYR A 448 -29.06 -5.20 15.52
N ASP A 449 -29.13 -5.10 14.22
CA ASP A 449 -28.51 -6.06 13.34
C ASP A 449 -27.17 -5.53 12.81
N PHE A 450 -26.31 -6.44 12.40
CA PHE A 450 -25.00 -6.13 11.84
C PHE A 450 -24.74 -6.99 10.62
N SER A 451 -24.07 -6.42 9.61
CA SER A 451 -23.61 -7.18 8.45
C SER A 451 -22.27 -6.66 7.98
N LEU A 452 -21.36 -7.58 7.63
CA LEU A 452 -20.10 -7.24 6.97
C LEU A 452 -20.28 -6.93 5.48
N ASN A 453 -21.38 -7.35 4.85
CA ASN A 453 -21.64 -7.16 3.42
C ASN A 453 -20.42 -7.53 2.56
N LEU A 454 -20.03 -8.80 2.62
CA LEU A 454 -18.85 -9.31 1.91
C LEU A 454 -19.10 -9.35 0.41
N ASP A 455 -18.19 -8.75 -0.37
CA ASP A 455 -18.07 -8.95 -1.81
C ASP A 455 -17.00 -10.03 -2.05
N ASP A 456 -17.42 -11.27 -2.22
CA ASP A 456 -16.54 -12.44 -2.38
C ASP A 456 -15.62 -12.31 -3.61
N GLU A 457 -16.12 -11.69 -4.68
CA GLU A 457 -15.32 -11.51 -5.91
C GLU A 457 -14.18 -10.51 -5.70
N LYS A 458 -14.48 -9.38 -5.06
CA LYS A 458 -13.47 -8.34 -4.80
C LYS A 458 -12.66 -8.62 -3.54
N GLY A 459 -13.19 -9.38 -2.58
CA GLY A 459 -12.63 -9.54 -1.24
C GLY A 459 -12.67 -8.23 -0.46
N GLU A 460 -13.72 -7.45 -0.69
CA GLU A 460 -14.01 -6.21 0.01
C GLU A 460 -15.22 -6.42 0.91
N CYS A 461 -15.29 -5.67 2.00
CA CYS A 461 -16.45 -5.65 2.87
C CYS A 461 -16.91 -4.22 3.13
N ASP A 462 -18.21 -4.08 3.40
CA ASP A 462 -18.85 -2.81 3.73
C ASP A 462 -19.74 -3.01 4.97
N PRO A 463 -19.15 -2.93 6.19
CA PRO A 463 -19.89 -3.22 7.40
C PRO A 463 -20.99 -2.19 7.63
N SER A 464 -22.18 -2.66 7.96
CA SER A 464 -23.33 -1.86 8.32
C SER A 464 -23.94 -2.30 9.65
N VAL A 465 -24.53 -1.35 10.35
CA VAL A 465 -25.39 -1.58 11.52
C VAL A 465 -26.76 -1.11 11.09
N ASP A 466 -27.73 -2.00 11.11
CA ASP A 466 -29.11 -1.69 10.79
C ASP A 466 -29.85 -1.33 12.07
N GLU A 467 -30.22 -0.04 12.16
CA GLU A 467 -31.01 0.51 13.25
C GLU A 467 -32.48 0.44 12.85
N THR A 468 -33.30 -0.18 13.71
CA THR A 468 -34.70 -0.45 13.34
C THR A 468 -35.60 0.79 13.34
N GLU A 469 -35.28 1.92 14.01
CA GLU A 469 -36.22 3.03 14.12
C GLU A 469 -35.68 4.48 14.26
N SER A 470 -34.38 4.75 14.46
CA SER A 470 -33.91 6.13 14.64
C SER A 470 -32.43 6.36 14.34
N ASN A 471 -32.11 7.56 13.82
CA ASN A 471 -30.72 8.05 13.81
C ASN A 471 -30.25 8.32 15.24
N ASN A 472 -29.40 7.48 15.78
CA ASN A 472 -28.82 7.67 17.09
C ASN A 472 -27.80 8.82 17.08
N GLU A 473 -27.98 9.80 17.93
CA GLU A 473 -27.05 10.93 18.14
C GLU A 473 -26.57 11.00 19.58
N GLY A 474 -25.39 11.60 19.80
CA GLY A 474 -24.86 11.88 21.14
C GLY A 474 -24.58 10.65 21.97
N GLY A 475 -25.12 10.57 23.18
CA GLY A 475 -24.92 9.49 24.15
C GLY A 475 -25.41 8.13 23.66
N LEU A 476 -26.48 8.08 22.87
CA LEU A 476 -26.99 6.84 22.29
C LEU A 476 -25.99 6.27 21.27
N LYS A 477 -25.36 7.10 20.44
CA LYS A 477 -24.33 6.62 19.50
C LYS A 477 -23.09 6.06 20.22
N ARG A 478 -22.69 6.64 21.35
CA ARG A 478 -21.60 6.11 22.19
C ARG A 478 -21.95 4.75 22.78
N LEU A 479 -23.17 4.59 23.21
CA LEU A 479 -23.65 3.33 23.77
C LEU A 479 -23.67 2.21 22.71
N GLU A 480 -24.07 2.52 21.48
CA GLU A 480 -23.95 1.59 20.32
C GLU A 480 -22.51 1.09 20.16
N ILE A 481 -21.54 1.99 20.23
CA ILE A 481 -20.12 1.64 20.13
C ILE A 481 -19.67 0.76 21.27
N ILE A 482 -20.12 1.04 22.50
CA ILE A 482 -19.82 0.22 23.66
C ILE A 482 -20.44 -1.17 23.50
N SER A 483 -21.71 -1.23 23.06
CA SER A 483 -22.39 -2.50 22.77
C SER A 483 -21.62 -3.32 21.74
N PHE A 484 -21.14 -2.66 20.68
CA PHE A 484 -20.31 -3.28 19.65
C PHE A 484 -19.00 -3.83 20.23
N ASP A 485 -18.30 -3.04 21.03
CA ASP A 485 -17.01 -3.43 21.60
C ASP A 485 -17.18 -4.55 22.64
N LEU A 486 -18.23 -4.52 23.46
CA LEU A 486 -18.56 -5.61 24.39
C LEU A 486 -18.92 -6.89 23.65
N ALA A 487 -19.77 -6.80 22.63
CA ALA A 487 -20.11 -7.93 21.77
C ALA A 487 -18.87 -8.54 21.11
N TYR A 488 -17.96 -7.69 20.67
CA TYR A 488 -16.70 -8.13 20.05
C TYR A 488 -15.82 -8.89 21.06
N ILE A 489 -15.61 -8.35 22.27
CA ILE A 489 -14.83 -9.01 23.32
C ILE A 489 -15.49 -10.33 23.72
N LYS A 490 -16.81 -10.33 23.89
CA LYS A 490 -17.58 -11.55 24.22
C LYS A 490 -17.43 -12.61 23.14
N THR A 491 -17.52 -12.23 21.87
CA THR A 491 -17.34 -13.14 20.73
C THR A 491 -15.93 -13.73 20.69
N ILE A 492 -14.89 -12.92 20.95
CA ILE A 492 -13.51 -13.43 21.06
C ILE A 492 -13.42 -14.48 22.17
N SER A 493 -14.05 -14.23 23.30
CA SER A 493 -14.03 -15.17 24.43
C SER A 493 -14.80 -16.46 24.11
N ASP A 494 -16.00 -16.35 23.54
CA ASP A 494 -16.86 -17.50 23.22
C ASP A 494 -16.25 -18.42 22.16
N MET A 495 -15.52 -17.84 21.21
CA MET A 495 -14.88 -18.57 20.11
C MET A 495 -13.40 -18.88 20.37
N GLU A 496 -12.86 -18.52 21.52
CA GLU A 496 -11.42 -18.62 21.86
C GLU A 496 -10.53 -18.05 20.74
N ALA A 497 -10.97 -16.93 20.13
CA ALA A 497 -10.33 -16.38 18.97
C ALA A 497 -8.98 -15.70 19.33
N ASN A 498 -7.96 -15.93 18.49
CA ASN A 498 -6.62 -15.35 18.68
C ASN A 498 -6.58 -13.85 18.30
N ARG A 499 -7.29 -13.02 19.05
CA ARG A 499 -7.41 -11.56 18.88
C ARG A 499 -7.25 -10.85 20.22
N PRO A 500 -6.87 -9.56 20.24
CA PRO A 500 -6.86 -8.79 21.46
C PRO A 500 -8.27 -8.74 22.09
N SER A 501 -8.36 -9.06 23.38
CA SER A 501 -9.61 -9.09 24.14
C SER A 501 -9.70 -7.92 25.12
N PHE A 502 -9.35 -6.72 24.67
CA PHE A 502 -9.47 -5.48 25.44
C PHE A 502 -9.90 -4.33 24.53
N VAL A 503 -10.60 -3.35 25.08
CA VAL A 503 -10.84 -2.05 24.46
C VAL A 503 -10.68 -0.98 25.53
N VAL A 504 -10.09 0.14 25.19
CA VAL A 504 -9.90 1.30 26.08
C VAL A 504 -10.82 2.42 25.62
N HIS A 505 -11.75 2.81 26.47
CA HIS A 505 -12.66 3.95 26.24
C HIS A 505 -12.21 5.16 27.07
N ASP A 506 -12.14 6.32 26.42
CA ASP A 506 -11.98 7.62 27.08
C ASP A 506 -13.34 8.30 27.15
N SER A 507 -13.78 8.64 28.38
CA SER A 507 -15.03 9.35 28.67
C SER A 507 -16.32 8.60 28.26
N ILE A 508 -16.99 8.10 29.26
CA ILE A 508 -18.39 7.61 29.16
C ILE A 508 -19.37 8.59 29.79
N ASP A 509 -18.92 9.83 30.05
CA ASP A 509 -19.64 10.84 30.84
C ASP A 509 -20.92 11.35 30.15
N ASP A 510 -21.08 11.12 28.84
CA ASP A 510 -22.28 11.52 28.07
C ASP A 510 -23.38 10.44 28.05
N ILE A 511 -23.18 9.32 28.73
CA ILE A 511 -24.15 8.24 28.86
C ILE A 511 -24.98 8.43 30.11
N ASP A 512 -26.28 8.11 30.03
CA ASP A 512 -27.19 8.21 31.16
C ASP A 512 -26.70 7.33 32.34
N ASN A 513 -26.79 7.84 33.56
CA ASN A 513 -26.32 7.16 34.75
C ASN A 513 -26.98 5.79 34.95
N GLU A 514 -28.24 5.61 34.60
CA GLU A 514 -28.93 4.32 34.67
C GLU A 514 -28.33 3.28 33.73
N LEU A 515 -27.94 3.72 32.54
CA LEU A 515 -27.28 2.87 31.52
C LEU A 515 -25.84 2.55 31.92
N ILE A 516 -25.14 3.50 32.56
CA ILE A 516 -23.81 3.25 33.11
C ILE A 516 -23.88 2.13 34.17
N VAL A 517 -24.87 2.16 35.06
CA VAL A 517 -25.05 1.11 36.07
C VAL A 517 -25.26 -0.25 35.42
N LYS A 518 -26.14 -0.34 34.38
CA LYS A 518 -26.35 -1.58 33.61
C LYS A 518 -25.09 -2.10 32.91
N MET A 519 -24.18 -1.22 32.52
CA MET A 519 -22.89 -1.64 31.93
C MET A 519 -21.97 -2.31 32.93
N PHE A 520 -22.18 -2.08 34.24
CA PHE A 520 -21.37 -2.65 35.32
C PHE A 520 -21.98 -3.91 35.96
N GLU A 521 -23.25 -4.19 35.70
CA GLU A 521 -23.93 -5.42 36.03
C GLU A 521 -23.66 -6.52 35.00
#